data_be47d4dc88d0a8f67630382c0e6ed1dc
#
_entry.id   be47d4dc88d0a8f67630382c0e6ed1dc
#
_cell.length_a   1.000
_cell.length_b   1.000
_cell.length_c   1.000
_cell.angle_alpha   90.00
_cell.angle_beta   90.00
_cell.angle_gamma   90.00
#
_symmetry.space_group_name_H-M   'P 1'
#
loop_
_entity.id
_entity.type
_entity.pdbx_description
1 polymer ?
#
loop_
_entity_poly.entity_id
_entity_poly.type
_entity_poly.pdbx_seq_one_letter_code
_entity_poly.pdbx_strand_id
1 'polypeptide(L)'
;KYGQRIDEDIIQQYEKGESIELLIVIDKLLTGFDVPQTIVMYLCRKLREHTLLQAIARVNRVYPGKDYGFIIDYAGIMEELQQALENYSGDDDSFDPKDLAGSLTDISEEINKLPRAYADVLNIFKAISNKLNIDEYVVFLSDQAIRDDFYNKFNVFARILKIALSSLDFHNNTSEKEIQQYKDDLKQFAGIRVAANSRYLDKISFTQYEKQLQKLLDQHVITEEIIRLVE
;
A
#
# COMPACT_ATOMS: atom_id res chain seq x y z
N LYS A 1 20.78 19.67 -29.57
CA LYS A 1 21.38 20.17 -28.30
C LYS A 1 20.36 20.81 -27.35
N TYR A 2 19.35 21.57 -27.83
CA TYR A 2 18.34 22.18 -26.96
C TYR A 2 17.39 21.14 -26.34
N GLY A 3 16.95 20.13 -27.08
CA GLY A 3 16.03 19.11 -26.59
C GLY A 3 16.62 18.20 -25.47
N GLN A 4 17.91 17.91 -25.49
CA GLN A 4 18.58 17.13 -24.46
C GLN A 4 18.63 17.86 -23.11
N ARG A 5 18.88 19.17 -23.09
CA ARG A 5 18.89 19.95 -21.85
C ARG A 5 17.50 20.07 -21.20
N ILE A 6 16.45 20.21 -22.00
CA ILE A 6 15.07 20.27 -21.49
C ILE A 6 14.69 18.93 -20.87
N ASP A 7 15.07 17.81 -21.47
CA ASP A 7 14.81 16.47 -20.91
C ASP A 7 15.53 16.29 -19.56
N GLU A 8 16.79 16.73 -19.45
CA GLU A 8 17.56 16.63 -18.20
C GLU A 8 16.97 17.49 -17.09
N ASP A 9 16.52 18.72 -17.41
CA ASP A 9 15.88 19.61 -16.45
C ASP A 9 14.53 19.04 -15.94
N ILE A 10 13.73 18.44 -16.83
CA ILE A 10 12.46 17.79 -16.50
C ILE A 10 12.71 16.58 -15.59
N ILE A 11 13.68 15.75 -15.92
CA ILE A 11 14.05 14.58 -15.12
C ILE A 11 14.49 15.01 -13.73
N GLN A 12 15.34 16.03 -13.61
CA GLN A 12 15.79 16.54 -12.31
C GLN A 12 14.65 17.11 -11.46
N GLN A 13 13.69 17.81 -12.06
CA GLN A 13 12.52 18.31 -11.34
C GLN A 13 11.62 17.16 -10.84
N TYR A 14 11.45 16.12 -11.64
CA TYR A 14 10.72 14.92 -11.22
C TYR A 14 11.45 14.15 -10.11
N GLU A 15 12.78 13.99 -10.22
CA GLU A 15 13.61 13.35 -9.20
C GLU A 15 13.55 14.08 -7.85
N LYS A 16 13.47 15.41 -7.87
CA LYS A 16 13.35 16.23 -6.66
C LYS A 16 11.93 16.27 -6.09
N GLY A 17 10.92 15.85 -6.86
CA GLY A 17 9.52 15.91 -6.46
C GLY A 17 8.98 17.34 -6.32
N GLU A 18 9.56 18.29 -7.06
CA GLU A 18 9.25 19.72 -6.87
C GLU A 18 7.97 20.17 -7.58
N SER A 19 7.81 19.84 -8.87
CA SER A 19 6.71 20.38 -9.68
C SER A 19 6.11 19.42 -10.68
N ILE A 20 6.76 18.29 -10.94
CA ILE A 20 6.34 17.30 -11.92
C ILE A 20 5.89 16.04 -11.19
N GLU A 21 4.60 15.73 -11.28
CA GLU A 21 3.97 14.57 -10.67
C GLU A 21 3.84 13.39 -11.64
N LEU A 22 3.84 13.66 -12.95
CA LEU A 22 3.63 12.67 -13.98
C LEU A 22 4.65 12.82 -15.11
N LEU A 23 5.33 11.72 -15.46
CA LEU A 23 6.17 11.63 -16.66
C LEU A 23 5.53 10.74 -17.71
N ILE A 24 5.40 11.25 -18.93
CA ILE A 24 4.96 10.46 -20.10
C ILE A 24 6.18 10.18 -20.96
N VAL A 25 6.51 8.90 -21.11
CA VAL A 25 7.69 8.46 -21.86
C VAL A 25 7.34 7.38 -22.87
N ILE A 26 8.09 7.31 -23.97
CA ILE A 26 7.90 6.27 -24.98
C ILE A 26 8.89 5.12 -24.73
N ASP A 27 10.20 5.37 -24.82
CA ASP A 27 11.25 4.37 -24.60
C ASP A 27 12.35 4.89 -23.67
N LYS A 28 12.41 6.19 -23.46
CA LYS A 28 13.37 6.81 -22.53
C LYS A 28 13.01 6.45 -21.10
N LEU A 29 14.02 6.42 -20.24
CA LEU A 29 13.89 6.22 -18.80
C LEU A 29 13.44 4.81 -18.37
N LEU A 30 13.21 3.91 -19.31
CA LEU A 30 12.98 2.50 -18.99
C LEU A 30 14.28 1.83 -18.51
N THR A 31 15.44 2.34 -18.93
CA THR A 31 16.76 1.95 -18.45
C THR A 31 17.53 3.17 -17.95
N GLY A 32 18.38 3.01 -16.94
CA GLY A 32 19.26 4.08 -16.44
C GLY A 32 18.60 5.18 -15.60
N PHE A 33 17.27 5.13 -15.39
CA PHE A 33 16.52 6.10 -14.58
C PHE A 33 16.26 5.54 -13.17
N ASP A 34 16.59 6.30 -12.14
CA ASP A 34 16.45 5.86 -10.75
C ASP A 34 15.68 6.87 -9.89
N VAL A 35 14.37 6.70 -9.82
CA VAL A 35 13.47 7.50 -8.96
C VAL A 35 12.63 6.58 -8.10
N PRO A 36 13.16 6.18 -6.92
CA PRO A 36 12.49 5.23 -6.02
C PRO A 36 11.11 5.71 -5.53
N GLN A 37 10.87 7.02 -5.48
CA GLN A 37 9.58 7.61 -5.09
C GLN A 37 8.46 7.39 -6.12
N THR A 38 8.75 6.92 -7.33
CA THR A 38 7.73 6.59 -8.33
C THR A 38 6.80 5.50 -7.79
N ILE A 39 5.51 5.82 -7.66
CA ILE A 39 4.51 4.93 -7.03
C ILE A 39 3.72 4.15 -8.08
N VAL A 40 3.37 4.79 -9.21
CA VAL A 40 2.48 4.22 -10.22
C VAL A 40 3.13 4.21 -11.58
N MET A 41 2.97 3.11 -12.31
CA MET A 41 3.32 2.97 -13.72
C MET A 41 2.07 2.66 -14.53
N TYR A 42 1.84 3.46 -15.57
CA TYR A 42 0.78 3.23 -16.55
C TYR A 42 1.37 2.61 -17.81
N LEU A 43 1.00 1.36 -18.11
CA LEU A 43 1.43 0.65 -19.32
C LEU A 43 0.38 0.86 -20.41
N CYS A 44 0.64 1.82 -21.30
CA CYS A 44 -0.26 2.18 -22.39
C CYS A 44 0.05 1.50 -23.73
N ARG A 45 1.13 0.72 -23.80
CA ARG A 45 1.55 -0.02 -24.99
C ARG A 45 2.32 -1.27 -24.60
N LYS A 46 2.37 -2.25 -25.51
CA LYS A 46 3.17 -3.45 -25.31
C LYS A 46 4.66 -3.11 -25.24
N LEU A 47 5.32 -3.61 -24.22
CA LEU A 47 6.76 -3.58 -24.03
C LEU A 47 7.33 -4.98 -24.31
N ARG A 48 8.59 -5.06 -24.73
CA ARG A 48 9.29 -6.35 -24.81
C ARG A 48 9.53 -6.88 -23.39
N GLU A 49 9.47 -8.18 -23.20
CA GLU A 49 9.58 -8.86 -21.91
C GLU A 49 10.70 -8.29 -21.00
N HIS A 50 11.93 -8.24 -21.50
CA HIS A 50 13.07 -7.70 -20.76
C HIS A 50 12.87 -6.23 -20.36
N THR A 51 12.37 -5.40 -21.26
CA THR A 51 12.10 -3.97 -21.01
C THR A 51 10.97 -3.79 -19.99
N LEU A 52 9.96 -4.66 -20.04
CA LEU A 52 8.84 -4.66 -19.10
C LEU A 52 9.32 -5.00 -17.68
N LEU A 53 10.12 -6.05 -17.52
CA LEU A 53 10.68 -6.45 -16.23
C LEU A 53 11.53 -5.33 -15.62
N GLN A 54 12.37 -4.68 -16.42
CA GLN A 54 13.16 -3.53 -15.97
C GLN A 54 12.30 -2.34 -15.54
N ALA A 55 11.21 -2.08 -16.26
CA ALA A 55 10.27 -1.03 -15.92
C ALA A 55 9.52 -1.33 -14.59
N ILE A 56 9.07 -2.57 -14.42
CA ILE A 56 8.41 -3.04 -13.19
C ILE A 56 9.34 -2.91 -11.98
N ALA A 57 10.58 -3.36 -12.11
CA ALA A 57 11.58 -3.28 -11.04
C ALA A 57 11.81 -1.84 -10.54
N ARG A 58 11.61 -0.82 -11.39
CA ARG A 58 11.75 0.58 -11.01
C ARG A 58 10.63 1.06 -10.09
N VAL A 59 9.40 0.64 -10.38
CA VAL A 59 8.25 1.01 -9.56
C VAL A 59 8.24 0.22 -8.25
N ASN A 60 8.90 -0.94 -8.20
CA ASN A 60 8.96 -1.79 -7.00
C ASN A 60 10.13 -1.44 -6.05
N ARG A 61 10.86 -0.35 -6.27
CA ARG A 61 11.94 0.07 -5.37
C ARG A 61 11.42 0.54 -4.03
N VAL A 62 12.16 0.19 -2.98
CA VAL A 62 11.89 0.62 -1.62
C VAL A 62 12.18 2.12 -1.47
N TYR A 63 11.21 2.84 -0.87
CA TYR A 63 11.36 4.25 -0.56
C TYR A 63 10.62 4.57 0.74
N PRO A 64 11.11 5.48 1.60
CA PRO A 64 10.43 5.84 2.84
C PRO A 64 8.99 6.26 2.60
N GLY A 65 8.04 5.57 3.23
CA GLY A 65 6.61 5.81 3.05
C GLY A 65 5.96 5.15 1.84
N LYS A 66 6.70 4.29 1.12
CA LYS A 66 6.21 3.49 -0.01
C LYS A 66 6.40 2.01 0.29
N ASP A 67 5.32 1.26 0.35
CA ASP A 67 5.33 -0.19 0.63
C ASP A 67 5.36 -1.03 -0.64
N TYR A 68 4.78 -0.51 -1.72
CA TYR A 68 4.64 -1.18 -3.00
C TYR A 68 4.49 -0.17 -4.14
N GLY A 69 4.74 -0.61 -5.37
CA GLY A 69 4.39 0.13 -6.58
C GLY A 69 3.10 -0.41 -7.20
N PHE A 70 2.41 0.42 -7.94
CA PHE A 70 1.24 0.03 -8.72
C PHE A 70 1.59 -0.04 -10.20
N ILE A 71 1.05 -1.05 -10.88
CA ILE A 71 1.09 -1.15 -12.33
C ILE A 71 -0.34 -1.15 -12.82
N ILE A 72 -0.65 -0.20 -13.70
CA ILE A 72 -1.95 -0.11 -14.36
C ILE A 72 -1.74 -0.44 -15.83
N ASP A 73 -2.22 -1.60 -16.23
CA ASP A 73 -1.99 -2.15 -17.56
C ASP A 73 -3.17 -1.90 -18.48
N TYR A 74 -3.03 -0.94 -19.38
CA TYR A 74 -3.99 -0.68 -20.45
C TYR A 74 -3.66 -1.46 -21.75
N ALA A 75 -2.53 -2.15 -21.79
CA ALA A 75 -2.06 -2.86 -22.98
C ALA A 75 -2.32 -4.37 -22.93
N GLY A 76 -2.78 -4.91 -21.80
CA GLY A 76 -3.06 -6.33 -21.61
C GLY A 76 -1.81 -7.19 -21.61
N ILE A 77 -0.71 -6.71 -21.02
CA ILE A 77 0.61 -7.39 -21.04
C ILE A 77 0.77 -8.28 -19.81
N MET A 78 0.01 -8.04 -18.74
CA MET A 78 0.23 -8.73 -17.47
C MET A 78 -0.02 -10.23 -17.55
N GLU A 79 -0.99 -10.66 -18.35
CA GLU A 79 -1.21 -12.11 -18.62
C GLU A 79 -0.02 -12.74 -19.37
N GLU A 80 0.52 -12.03 -20.38
CA GLU A 80 1.71 -12.48 -21.12
C GLU A 80 2.95 -12.53 -20.20
N LEU A 81 3.08 -11.56 -19.28
CA LEU A 81 4.15 -11.50 -18.31
C LEU A 81 4.10 -12.65 -17.31
N GLN A 82 2.94 -12.98 -16.79
CA GLN A 82 2.79 -14.10 -15.86
C GLN A 82 3.21 -15.42 -16.50
N GLN A 83 2.80 -15.65 -17.75
CA GLN A 83 3.23 -16.80 -18.54
C GLN A 83 4.75 -16.79 -18.82
N ALA A 84 5.31 -15.62 -19.11
CA ALA A 84 6.75 -15.47 -19.35
C ALA A 84 7.56 -15.74 -18.07
N LEU A 85 7.10 -15.27 -16.91
CA LEU A 85 7.74 -15.54 -15.61
C LEU A 85 7.68 -17.02 -15.21
N GLU A 86 6.58 -17.71 -15.52
CA GLU A 86 6.42 -19.15 -15.26
C GLU A 86 7.34 -20.01 -16.17
N ASN A 87 7.60 -19.55 -17.40
CA ASN A 87 8.39 -20.25 -18.39
C ASN A 87 9.89 -19.89 -18.37
N TYR A 88 10.29 -18.86 -17.61
CA TYR A 88 11.66 -18.40 -17.56
C TYR A 88 12.52 -19.30 -16.68
N SER A 89 13.32 -20.16 -17.31
CA SER A 89 14.44 -20.85 -16.67
C SER A 89 15.71 -20.01 -16.88
N GLY A 90 16.05 -19.22 -15.85
CA GLY A 90 17.09 -18.20 -15.93
C GLY A 90 18.48 -18.74 -16.27
N ASP A 91 19.04 -18.22 -17.37
CA ASP A 91 20.46 -18.36 -17.74
C ASP A 91 21.22 -17.01 -17.71
N ASP A 92 20.60 -15.93 -17.19
CA ASP A 92 21.23 -14.61 -17.16
C ASP A 92 21.34 -14.09 -15.71
N ASP A 93 22.58 -13.92 -15.24
CA ASP A 93 22.97 -13.56 -13.85
C ASP A 93 22.52 -12.17 -13.39
N SER A 94 21.83 -11.38 -14.20
CA SER A 94 21.53 -9.98 -13.87
C SER A 94 20.18 -9.74 -13.19
N PHE A 95 19.28 -10.70 -13.20
CA PHE A 95 17.94 -10.56 -12.61
C PHE A 95 17.26 -11.92 -12.46
N ASP A 96 16.86 -12.29 -11.22
CA ASP A 96 16.06 -13.50 -10.99
C ASP A 96 14.56 -13.15 -11.11
N PRO A 97 13.86 -13.66 -12.14
CA PRO A 97 12.42 -13.46 -12.30
C PRO A 97 11.60 -13.98 -11.11
N LYS A 98 12.16 -14.91 -10.32
CA LYS A 98 11.52 -15.42 -9.12
C LYS A 98 11.35 -14.35 -8.05
N ASP A 99 12.23 -13.36 -8.01
CA ASP A 99 12.12 -12.21 -7.13
C ASP A 99 10.91 -11.32 -7.49
N LEU A 100 10.50 -11.35 -8.77
CA LEU A 100 9.34 -10.59 -9.25
C LEU A 100 8.04 -11.41 -9.21
N ALA A 101 8.10 -12.71 -9.51
CA ALA A 101 6.93 -13.59 -9.52
C ALA A 101 6.22 -13.64 -8.15
N GLY A 102 7.00 -13.55 -7.03
CA GLY A 102 6.44 -13.46 -5.68
C GLY A 102 6.00 -12.07 -5.26
N SER A 103 6.34 -11.02 -6.02
CA SER A 103 6.06 -9.61 -5.67
C SER A 103 4.90 -8.99 -6.45
N LEU A 104 4.47 -9.63 -7.54
CA LEU A 104 3.29 -9.20 -8.29
C LEU A 104 2.03 -9.84 -7.70
N THR A 105 1.14 -9.00 -7.20
CA THR A 105 -0.14 -9.44 -6.65
C THR A 105 -1.26 -8.77 -7.42
N ASP A 106 -2.23 -9.54 -7.87
CA ASP A 106 -3.47 -8.99 -8.42
C ASP A 106 -4.20 -8.20 -7.34
N ILE A 107 -4.47 -6.94 -7.63
CA ILE A 107 -5.20 -6.04 -6.72
C ILE A 107 -6.58 -6.63 -6.39
N SER A 108 -7.24 -7.26 -7.35
CA SER A 108 -8.55 -7.88 -7.15
C SER A 108 -8.47 -9.04 -6.17
N GLU A 109 -7.42 -9.85 -6.23
CA GLU A 109 -7.19 -10.94 -5.27
C GLU A 109 -6.90 -10.40 -3.86
N GLU A 110 -6.13 -9.32 -3.75
CA GLU A 110 -5.90 -8.67 -2.45
C GLU A 110 -7.17 -8.07 -1.87
N ILE A 111 -7.97 -7.37 -2.69
CA ILE A 111 -9.25 -6.81 -2.26
C ILE A 111 -10.22 -7.89 -1.80
N ASN A 112 -10.25 -9.04 -2.46
CA ASN A 112 -11.09 -10.18 -2.08
C ASN A 112 -10.76 -10.72 -0.66
N LYS A 113 -9.57 -10.45 -0.14
CA LYS A 113 -9.19 -10.81 1.24
C LYS A 113 -9.72 -9.83 2.29
N LEU A 114 -10.23 -8.65 1.89
CA LEU A 114 -10.68 -7.60 2.82
C LEU A 114 -11.73 -8.06 3.83
N PRO A 115 -12.83 -8.75 3.43
CA PRO A 115 -13.84 -9.20 4.39
C PRO A 115 -13.27 -10.13 5.45
N ARG A 116 -12.35 -11.02 5.07
CA ARG A 116 -11.69 -11.94 5.99
C ARG A 116 -10.76 -11.19 6.94
N ALA A 117 -9.91 -10.33 6.42
CA ALA A 117 -8.98 -9.54 7.24
C ALA A 117 -9.72 -8.66 8.26
N TYR A 118 -10.85 -8.06 7.87
CA TYR A 118 -11.73 -7.31 8.75
C TYR A 118 -12.36 -8.22 9.83
N ALA A 119 -12.90 -9.36 9.44
CA ALA A 119 -13.48 -10.33 10.38
C ALA A 119 -12.45 -10.84 11.39
N ASP A 120 -11.20 -11.04 10.97
CA ASP A 120 -10.10 -11.49 11.83
C ASP A 120 -9.80 -10.47 12.94
N VAL A 121 -9.88 -9.16 12.66
CA VAL A 121 -9.75 -8.12 13.68
C VAL A 121 -10.96 -8.10 14.62
N LEU A 122 -12.18 -8.15 14.07
CA LEU A 122 -13.42 -8.15 14.88
C LEU A 122 -13.49 -9.35 15.82
N ASN A 123 -13.00 -10.51 15.38
CA ASN A 123 -13.02 -11.76 16.17
C ASN A 123 -12.17 -11.67 17.45
N ILE A 124 -11.07 -10.89 17.43
CA ILE A 124 -10.26 -10.66 18.64
C ILE A 124 -11.14 -10.06 19.75
N PHE A 125 -11.98 -9.10 19.39
CA PHE A 125 -12.79 -8.32 20.33
C PHE A 125 -14.22 -8.85 20.52
N LYS A 126 -14.49 -10.07 20.08
CA LYS A 126 -15.83 -10.66 20.15
C LYS A 126 -16.38 -10.76 21.58
N ALA A 127 -15.50 -10.87 22.58
CA ALA A 127 -15.86 -10.96 24.00
C ALA A 127 -16.22 -9.60 24.62
N ILE A 128 -15.92 -8.48 23.94
CA ILE A 128 -16.19 -7.13 24.45
C ILE A 128 -17.66 -6.77 24.24
N SER A 129 -18.34 -6.48 25.33
CA SER A 129 -19.78 -6.16 25.33
C SER A 129 -20.05 -4.70 24.97
N ASN A 130 -19.26 -3.76 25.49
CA ASN A 130 -19.42 -2.33 25.22
C ASN A 130 -18.43 -1.87 24.14
N LYS A 131 -18.89 -1.88 22.91
CA LYS A 131 -18.06 -1.52 21.74
C LYS A 131 -17.69 -0.02 21.66
N LEU A 132 -18.29 0.84 22.49
CA LEU A 132 -18.00 2.27 22.51
C LEU A 132 -16.95 2.66 23.55
N ASN A 133 -16.59 1.74 24.45
CA ASN A 133 -15.65 2.01 25.53
C ASN A 133 -14.24 1.55 25.16
N ILE A 134 -13.38 2.49 24.75
CA ILE A 134 -11.99 2.21 24.37
C ILE A 134 -11.21 1.57 25.53
N ASP A 135 -11.49 1.94 26.78
CA ASP A 135 -10.77 1.39 27.94
C ASP A 135 -10.99 -0.12 28.09
N GLU A 136 -12.18 -0.64 27.76
CA GLU A 136 -12.41 -2.11 27.76
C GLU A 136 -11.52 -2.84 26.75
N TYR A 137 -11.35 -2.26 25.55
CA TYR A 137 -10.43 -2.81 24.55
C TYR A 137 -8.99 -2.78 25.04
N VAL A 138 -8.55 -1.67 25.64
CA VAL A 138 -7.19 -1.53 26.15
C VAL A 138 -6.93 -2.51 27.30
N VAL A 139 -7.89 -2.70 28.21
CA VAL A 139 -7.77 -3.70 29.29
C VAL A 139 -7.73 -5.12 28.72
N PHE A 140 -8.56 -5.43 27.73
CA PHE A 140 -8.55 -6.72 27.03
C PHE A 140 -7.20 -7.02 26.37
N LEU A 141 -6.53 -5.98 25.85
CA LEU A 141 -5.19 -6.06 25.26
C LEU A 141 -4.06 -6.06 26.30
N SER A 142 -4.32 -6.34 27.59
CA SER A 142 -3.28 -6.43 28.63
C SER A 142 -2.30 -7.58 28.38
N ASP A 143 -2.76 -8.71 27.82
CA ASP A 143 -1.91 -9.81 27.38
C ASP A 143 -1.13 -9.42 26.12
N GLN A 144 0.20 -9.57 26.17
CA GLN A 144 1.08 -9.20 25.06
C GLN A 144 0.79 -10.02 23.79
N ALA A 145 0.50 -11.32 23.91
CA ALA A 145 0.26 -12.17 22.75
C ALA A 145 -1.03 -11.75 22.02
N ILE A 146 -2.09 -11.40 22.76
CA ILE A 146 -3.35 -10.88 22.21
C ILE A 146 -3.11 -9.53 21.55
N ARG A 147 -2.30 -8.69 22.17
CA ARG A 147 -1.96 -7.35 21.68
C ARG A 147 -1.15 -7.42 20.38
N ASP A 148 -0.16 -8.30 20.30
CA ASP A 148 0.64 -8.53 19.10
C ASP A 148 -0.21 -9.12 17.97
N ASP A 149 -1.11 -10.05 18.27
CA ASP A 149 -2.08 -10.61 17.29
C ASP A 149 -3.00 -9.50 16.74
N PHE A 150 -3.51 -8.62 17.61
CA PHE A 150 -4.29 -7.46 17.20
C PHE A 150 -3.50 -6.54 16.26
N TYR A 151 -2.27 -6.17 16.63
CA TYR A 151 -1.46 -5.27 15.81
C TYR A 151 -1.19 -5.87 14.44
N ASN A 152 -0.86 -7.16 14.36
CA ASN A 152 -0.61 -7.84 13.10
C ASN A 152 -1.86 -7.88 12.21
N LYS A 153 -3.00 -8.31 12.73
CA LYS A 153 -4.26 -8.40 11.98
C LYS A 153 -4.77 -7.02 11.56
N PHE A 154 -4.65 -6.02 12.43
CA PHE A 154 -5.01 -4.65 12.12
C PHE A 154 -4.15 -4.08 10.99
N ASN A 155 -2.83 -4.32 10.99
CA ASN A 155 -1.95 -3.88 9.91
C ASN A 155 -2.34 -4.52 8.57
N VAL A 156 -2.68 -5.82 8.57
CA VAL A 156 -3.15 -6.52 7.36
C VAL A 156 -4.45 -5.90 6.84
N PHE A 157 -5.44 -5.70 7.73
CA PHE A 157 -6.71 -5.06 7.38
C PHE A 157 -6.50 -3.65 6.82
N ALA A 158 -5.73 -2.80 7.51
CA ALA A 158 -5.47 -1.43 7.08
C ALA A 158 -4.77 -1.36 5.72
N ARG A 159 -3.80 -2.25 5.47
CA ARG A 159 -3.11 -2.36 4.19
C ARG A 159 -4.07 -2.72 3.05
N ILE A 160 -4.88 -3.76 3.25
CA ILE A 160 -5.83 -4.22 2.22
C ILE A 160 -6.91 -3.15 1.97
N LEU A 161 -7.42 -2.53 3.02
CA LEU A 161 -8.42 -1.46 2.88
C LEU A 161 -7.86 -0.26 2.10
N LYS A 162 -6.59 0.11 2.32
CA LYS A 162 -5.91 1.17 1.55
C LYS A 162 -5.89 0.84 0.06
N ILE A 163 -5.59 -0.41 -0.31
CA ILE A 163 -5.61 -0.88 -1.69
C ILE A 163 -7.05 -0.81 -2.24
N ALA A 164 -8.02 -1.32 -1.49
CA ALA A 164 -9.43 -1.34 -1.89
C ALA A 164 -9.98 0.08 -2.14
N LEU A 165 -9.68 1.03 -1.26
CA LEU A 165 -10.12 2.43 -1.41
C LEU A 165 -9.50 3.17 -2.61
N SER A 166 -8.41 2.66 -3.20
CA SER A 166 -7.84 3.19 -4.44
C SER A 166 -8.42 2.56 -5.70
N SER A 167 -9.24 1.50 -5.59
CA SER A 167 -9.82 0.77 -6.71
C SER A 167 -11.22 1.27 -7.07
N LEU A 168 -11.41 1.63 -8.34
CA LEU A 168 -12.73 1.98 -8.87
C LEU A 168 -13.71 0.79 -8.82
N ASP A 169 -13.21 -0.42 -9.09
CA ASP A 169 -14.04 -1.63 -9.06
C ASP A 169 -14.56 -1.92 -7.65
N PHE A 170 -13.77 -1.67 -6.63
CA PHE A 170 -14.22 -1.78 -5.24
C PHE A 170 -15.35 -0.79 -4.94
N HIS A 171 -15.22 0.48 -5.36
CA HIS A 171 -16.25 1.50 -5.17
C HIS A 171 -17.53 1.17 -5.94
N ASN A 172 -17.43 0.59 -7.13
CA ASN A 172 -18.59 0.22 -7.95
C ASN A 172 -19.33 -1.00 -7.40
N ASN A 173 -18.61 -1.93 -6.76
CA ASN A 173 -19.16 -3.22 -6.32
C ASN A 173 -19.47 -3.29 -4.82
N THR A 174 -19.10 -2.27 -4.04
CA THR A 174 -19.32 -2.21 -2.58
C THR A 174 -20.22 -1.03 -2.24
N SER A 175 -21.20 -1.24 -1.37
CA SER A 175 -22.11 -0.17 -0.99
C SER A 175 -21.38 0.94 -0.21
N GLU A 176 -21.80 2.19 -0.39
CA GLU A 176 -21.24 3.34 0.35
C GLU A 176 -21.32 3.13 1.87
N LYS A 177 -22.40 2.52 2.35
CA LYS A 177 -22.56 2.20 3.77
C LYS A 177 -21.50 1.24 4.29
N GLU A 178 -21.15 0.24 3.51
CA GLU A 178 -20.14 -0.74 3.86
C GLU A 178 -18.73 -0.12 3.82
N ILE A 179 -18.45 0.69 2.80
CA ILE A 179 -17.21 1.46 2.71
C ILE A 179 -17.06 2.37 3.93
N GLN A 180 -18.13 3.06 4.31
CA GLN A 180 -18.12 3.95 5.49
C GLN A 180 -17.89 3.15 6.78
N GLN A 181 -18.50 1.97 6.90
CA GLN A 181 -18.28 1.08 8.05
C GLN A 181 -16.80 0.67 8.17
N TYR A 182 -16.17 0.27 7.07
CA TYR A 182 -14.73 -0.05 7.08
C TYR A 182 -13.86 1.14 7.53
N LYS A 183 -14.20 2.35 7.08
CA LYS A 183 -13.47 3.58 7.46
C LYS A 183 -13.65 3.92 8.94
N ASP A 184 -14.87 3.81 9.45
CA ASP A 184 -15.18 4.11 10.86
C ASP A 184 -14.49 3.10 11.78
N ASP A 185 -14.52 1.82 11.44
CA ASP A 185 -13.85 0.78 12.21
C ASP A 185 -12.32 0.87 12.12
N LEU A 186 -11.77 1.26 10.95
CA LEU A 186 -10.35 1.57 10.83
C LEU A 186 -9.93 2.65 11.83
N LYS A 187 -10.72 3.74 11.93
CA LYS A 187 -10.48 4.83 12.86
C LYS A 187 -10.56 4.36 14.32
N GLN A 188 -11.57 3.56 14.65
CA GLN A 188 -11.73 3.01 15.99
C GLN A 188 -10.54 2.11 16.37
N PHE A 189 -10.14 1.17 15.50
CA PHE A 189 -9.01 0.29 15.75
C PHE A 189 -7.68 1.04 15.85
N ALA A 190 -7.50 2.09 15.05
CA ALA A 190 -6.34 2.98 15.16
C ALA A 190 -6.29 3.66 16.53
N GLY A 191 -7.43 4.17 17.03
CA GLY A 191 -7.54 4.75 18.36
C GLY A 191 -7.23 3.75 19.48
N ILE A 192 -7.76 2.53 19.38
CA ILE A 192 -7.48 1.43 20.33
C ILE A 192 -5.98 1.11 20.34
N ARG A 193 -5.35 1.02 19.17
CA ARG A 193 -3.91 0.76 19.04
C ARG A 193 -3.07 1.84 19.70
N VAL A 194 -3.38 3.12 19.45
CA VAL A 194 -2.67 4.24 20.06
C VAL A 194 -2.80 4.20 21.59
N ALA A 195 -4.01 3.98 22.11
CA ALA A 195 -4.27 3.90 23.54
C ALA A 195 -3.55 2.71 24.19
N ALA A 196 -3.56 1.52 23.54
CA ALA A 196 -2.86 0.34 24.04
C ALA A 196 -1.34 0.54 24.03
N ASN A 197 -0.78 1.08 22.94
CA ASN A 197 0.66 1.36 22.82
C ASN A 197 1.13 2.34 23.91
N SER A 198 0.35 3.41 24.16
CA SER A 198 0.64 4.38 25.20
C SER A 198 0.60 3.75 26.61
N ARG A 199 -0.38 2.86 26.88
CA ARG A 199 -0.55 2.23 28.19
C ARG A 199 0.50 1.19 28.50
N TYR A 200 0.87 0.37 27.52
CA TYR A 200 1.78 -0.76 27.72
C TYR A 200 3.22 -0.47 27.33
N LEU A 201 3.54 0.75 26.86
CA LEU A 201 4.87 1.20 26.46
C LEU A 201 5.55 0.20 25.50
N ASP A 202 4.79 -0.33 24.55
CA ASP A 202 5.29 -1.30 23.59
C ASP A 202 6.41 -0.69 22.75
N LYS A 203 7.64 -1.19 22.94
CA LYS A 203 8.85 -0.70 22.27
C LYS A 203 8.97 -1.11 20.81
N ILE A 204 7.93 -1.71 20.22
CA ILE A 204 7.97 -2.14 18.84
C ILE A 204 7.94 -0.89 17.95
N SER A 205 9.04 -0.67 17.24
CA SER A 205 9.21 0.45 16.30
C SER A 205 8.25 0.31 15.11
N PHE A 206 7.01 0.72 15.28
CA PHE A 206 6.03 0.81 14.20
C PHE A 206 6.08 2.17 13.47
N THR A 207 7.11 2.96 13.66
CA THR A 207 7.25 4.33 13.12
C THR A 207 7.02 4.38 11.60
N GLN A 208 7.35 3.30 10.90
CA GLN A 208 7.15 3.17 9.47
C GLN A 208 5.68 2.98 9.10
N TYR A 209 4.93 2.22 9.90
CA TYR A 209 3.50 1.95 9.70
C TYR A 209 2.60 3.08 10.23
N GLU A 210 3.01 3.79 11.28
CA GLU A 210 2.25 4.92 11.84
C GLU A 210 2.08 6.04 10.84
N LYS A 211 3.15 6.41 10.12
CA LYS A 211 3.07 7.45 9.08
C LYS A 211 2.15 7.06 7.92
N GLN A 212 2.12 5.78 7.58
CA GLN A 212 1.27 5.28 6.49
C GLN A 212 -0.18 5.19 6.91
N LEU A 213 -0.42 4.73 8.14
CA LEU A 213 -1.77 4.69 8.72
C LEU A 213 -2.32 6.10 8.90
N GLN A 214 -1.50 7.05 9.40
CA GLN A 214 -1.90 8.44 9.52
C GLN A 214 -2.25 9.03 8.16
N LYS A 215 -1.44 8.79 7.13
CA LYS A 215 -1.71 9.24 5.77
C LYS A 215 -3.01 8.64 5.21
N LEU A 216 -3.30 7.37 5.52
CA LEU A 216 -4.55 6.72 5.13
C LEU A 216 -5.75 7.38 5.81
N LEU A 217 -5.64 7.65 7.11
CA LEU A 217 -6.67 8.32 7.89
C LEU A 217 -6.91 9.75 7.36
N ASP A 218 -5.84 10.50 7.09
CA ASP A 218 -5.91 11.87 6.61
C ASP A 218 -6.49 11.96 5.18
N GLN A 219 -6.23 10.99 4.33
CA GLN A 219 -6.68 10.97 2.94
C GLN A 219 -8.13 10.48 2.76
N HIS A 220 -8.57 9.54 3.58
CA HIS A 220 -9.83 8.84 3.38
C HIS A 220 -10.85 9.02 4.52
N VAL A 221 -10.42 9.57 5.65
CA VAL A 221 -11.28 9.88 6.78
C VAL A 221 -11.23 11.38 7.00
N ILE A 222 -12.22 12.09 6.46
CA ILE A 222 -12.40 13.52 6.75
C ILE A 222 -12.80 13.62 8.21
N THR A 223 -11.89 14.09 9.06
CA THR A 223 -12.19 14.40 10.47
C THR A 223 -12.44 15.87 10.60
N GLU A 224 -13.67 16.22 10.95
CA GLU A 224 -13.92 17.44 11.72
C GLU A 224 -13.38 17.16 13.14
N GLU A 225 -12.28 17.83 13.50
CA GLU A 225 -11.59 17.81 14.79
C GLU A 225 -10.94 16.48 15.23
N ILE A 226 -9.63 16.42 15.06
CA ILE A 226 -8.77 15.57 15.89
C ILE A 226 -8.64 16.28 17.25
N ILE A 227 -9.34 15.78 18.26
CA ILE A 227 -9.07 16.18 19.64
C ILE A 227 -7.66 15.67 19.97
N ARG A 228 -6.71 16.60 20.09
CA ARG A 228 -5.41 16.30 20.68
C ARG A 228 -5.62 15.95 22.16
N LEU A 229 -5.62 14.67 22.45
CA LEU A 229 -5.50 14.16 23.80
C LEU A 229 -4.00 13.93 24.10
N VAL A 230 -3.21 14.98 24.16
CA VAL A 230 -1.93 15.00 24.89
C VAL A 230 -1.63 16.45 25.27
N GLU A 231 -1.79 16.79 26.54
CA GLU A 231 -0.88 17.68 27.25
C GLU A 231 0.14 16.84 28.00
#